data_3d2c7f2cb1ce5e7ece861aaa409c27e2
#
_entry.id   3d2c7f2cb1ce5e7ece861aaa409c27e2
#
_cell.length_a   1.000
_cell.length_b   1.000
_cell.length_c   1.000
_cell.angle_alpha   90.00
_cell.angle_beta   90.00
_cell.angle_gamma   90.00
#
_symmetry.space_group_name_H-M   'P 1'
#
loop_
_entity.id
_entity.type
_entity.pdbx_description
1 polymer ?
#
loop_
_entity_poly.entity_id
_entity_poly.type
_entity_poly.pdbx_seq_one_letter_code
_entity_poly.pdbx_strand_id
1 'polypeptide(L)'
;MKKHIYTLLIAALVVSAKPAMAQNKAYEMMVNGVKVIVQPSGNDIVEIQTIIKGGVHNYAADKEGIEALAMTALTECGTVRHDKNSFKDALDRVSASVYGSSGKDYSVLGMNCIKSDLNVVWPLYNEALTQPRFDTAEFARIKDDAINNLKQRESSPDAAIDKMANEAAFAGRDFAKDPNGTPEIISKLTAAETKAYYNSILTRSRMLVVVVADLDRSVIEQKVGQMLAGIKLGKPVELQKTFFRVYNNSFKAESRDLATNYVEGVTSGPEVDAPDYIAFSVAMRIFAQRHFLDIRTNNGLSYAPQAWFSNGSTSSARFSVSTTMPDKYIAVFDKLVDSTKKHGFTKDELADMKITYLTGFYYKNETNAAQAASIASNEVLRGDWKHSLQLVQDVKKVTLADINQAFSKYIGNIVWVYQGDTKKVNPKLYINGTLGTGDNPVAN
;
A
#
# COMPACT_ATOMS: atom_id res chain seq x y z
N MET A 1 -60.48 -54.88 31.18
CA MET A 1 -60.01 -53.59 31.72
C MET A 1 -58.56 -53.74 32.11
N LYS A 2 -57.61 -53.29 31.26
CA LYS A 2 -56.21 -53.16 31.62
C LYS A 2 -55.73 -51.83 31.02
N LYS A 3 -55.44 -50.90 31.92
CA LYS A 3 -54.86 -49.57 31.58
C LYS A 3 -53.34 -49.72 31.34
N HIS A 4 -52.89 -49.36 30.18
CA HIS A 4 -51.42 -49.23 29.89
C HIS A 4 -51.00 -47.77 30.11
N ILE A 5 -50.11 -47.58 31.07
CA ILE A 5 -49.51 -46.33 31.37
C ILE A 5 -48.22 -46.27 30.47
N TYR A 6 -48.13 -45.30 29.52
CA TYR A 6 -46.94 -45.03 28.77
C TYR A 6 -46.17 -43.94 29.52
N THR A 7 -45.03 -44.34 30.06
CA THR A 7 -44.06 -43.42 30.66
C THR A 7 -43.19 -42.84 29.54
N LEU A 8 -43.35 -41.55 29.23
CA LEU A 8 -42.46 -40.83 28.31
C LEU A 8 -41.16 -40.47 29.04
N LEU A 9 -40.04 -41.05 28.60
CA LEU A 9 -38.70 -40.64 28.99
C LEU A 9 -38.29 -39.49 28.08
N ILE A 10 -38.30 -38.25 28.60
CA ILE A 10 -37.69 -37.10 27.96
C ILE A 10 -36.21 -37.10 28.29
N ALA A 11 -35.39 -37.54 27.34
CA ALA A 11 -33.95 -37.38 27.42
C ALA A 11 -33.57 -35.92 27.16
N ALA A 12 -33.24 -35.17 28.18
CA ALA A 12 -32.69 -33.83 28.07
C ALA A 12 -31.30 -33.90 27.45
N LEU A 13 -31.17 -33.61 26.16
CA LEU A 13 -29.89 -33.33 25.50
C LEU A 13 -29.37 -31.99 26.06
N VAL A 14 -28.44 -32.06 27.00
CA VAL A 14 -27.61 -30.92 27.41
C VAL A 14 -26.64 -30.68 26.28
N VAL A 15 -27.00 -29.84 25.32
CA VAL A 15 -26.07 -29.26 24.37
C VAL A 15 -25.13 -28.34 25.17
N SER A 16 -23.95 -28.84 25.52
CA SER A 16 -22.88 -28.01 26.04
C SER A 16 -22.50 -27.01 24.94
N ALA A 17 -23.19 -25.88 24.88
CA ALA A 17 -22.73 -24.71 24.13
C ALA A 17 -21.36 -24.35 24.75
N LYS A 18 -20.29 -24.67 24.05
CA LYS A 18 -18.97 -24.04 24.34
C LYS A 18 -19.24 -22.54 24.34
N PRO A 19 -18.84 -21.81 25.41
CA PRO A 19 -18.97 -20.35 25.37
C PRO A 19 -18.23 -19.91 24.11
N ALA A 20 -18.95 -19.22 23.22
CA ALA A 20 -18.31 -18.51 22.15
C ALA A 20 -17.26 -17.64 22.84
N MET A 21 -15.98 -17.97 22.66
CA MET A 21 -14.90 -17.16 23.17
C MET A 21 -15.17 -15.77 22.62
N ALA A 22 -15.43 -14.81 23.49
CA ALA A 22 -15.54 -13.41 23.12
C ALA A 22 -14.24 -13.10 22.39
N GLN A 23 -14.32 -12.93 21.06
CA GLN A 23 -13.17 -12.62 20.25
C GLN A 23 -12.56 -11.35 20.84
N ASN A 24 -11.38 -11.48 21.45
CA ASN A 24 -10.71 -10.36 22.11
C ASN A 24 -10.63 -9.22 21.10
N LYS A 25 -11.15 -8.05 21.47
CA LYS A 25 -11.12 -6.89 20.58
C LYS A 25 -9.66 -6.47 20.36
N ALA A 26 -9.36 -5.96 19.17
CA ALA A 26 -8.08 -5.32 18.90
C ALA A 26 -7.80 -4.22 19.92
N TYR A 27 -6.55 -4.09 20.34
CA TYR A 27 -6.12 -3.12 21.34
C TYR A 27 -4.74 -2.57 21.02
N GLU A 28 -4.38 -1.50 21.70
CA GLU A 28 -3.03 -0.93 21.65
C GLU A 28 -2.42 -0.86 23.05
N MET A 29 -1.10 -0.86 23.10
CA MET A 29 -0.32 -0.63 24.31
C MET A 29 0.99 0.09 23.98
N MET A 30 1.61 0.69 24.98
CA MET A 30 2.94 1.30 24.85
C MET A 30 3.98 0.37 25.49
N VAL A 31 4.99 -0.01 24.71
CA VAL A 31 6.13 -0.81 25.20
C VAL A 31 7.42 -0.02 24.94
N ASN A 32 8.13 0.34 25.99
CA ASN A 32 9.37 1.15 25.92
C ASN A 32 9.24 2.42 25.04
N GLY A 33 8.04 3.05 25.03
CA GLY A 33 7.76 4.25 24.26
C GLY A 33 7.40 4.00 22.78
N VAL A 34 7.23 2.74 22.37
CA VAL A 34 6.74 2.35 21.03
C VAL A 34 5.28 1.89 21.15
N LYS A 35 4.42 2.37 20.25
CA LYS A 35 3.04 1.88 20.12
C LYS A 35 3.06 0.46 19.55
N VAL A 36 2.37 -0.45 20.23
CA VAL A 36 2.14 -1.82 19.79
C VAL A 36 0.65 -2.02 19.61
N ILE A 37 0.23 -2.35 18.40
CA ILE A 37 -1.17 -2.61 18.08
C ILE A 37 -1.34 -4.11 17.91
N VAL A 38 -2.32 -4.68 18.59
CA VAL A 38 -2.59 -6.12 18.60
C VAL A 38 -3.98 -6.39 18.10
N GLN A 39 -4.07 -7.19 17.05
CA GLN A 39 -5.29 -7.79 16.53
C GLN A 39 -5.28 -9.29 16.86
N PRO A 40 -6.07 -9.76 17.83
CA PRO A 40 -6.19 -11.19 18.09
C PRO A 40 -6.74 -11.92 16.86
N SER A 41 -6.11 -13.04 16.51
CA SER A 41 -6.55 -13.89 15.41
C SER A 41 -7.13 -15.20 15.93
N GLY A 42 -7.99 -15.84 15.13
CA GLY A 42 -8.58 -17.15 15.45
C GLY A 42 -7.83 -18.34 14.86
N ASN A 43 -6.60 -18.13 14.37
CA ASN A 43 -5.75 -19.16 13.77
C ASN A 43 -4.37 -19.20 14.44
N ASP A 44 -3.60 -20.25 14.15
CA ASP A 44 -2.28 -20.47 14.74
C ASP A 44 -1.15 -19.69 14.04
N ILE A 45 -1.45 -18.81 13.10
CA ILE A 45 -0.45 -17.98 12.42
C ILE A 45 -0.12 -16.77 13.26
N VAL A 46 1.16 -16.54 13.48
CA VAL A 46 1.71 -15.34 14.10
C VAL A 46 2.29 -14.45 13.00
N GLU A 47 1.75 -13.26 12.86
CA GLU A 47 2.30 -12.20 12.02
C GLU A 47 2.69 -11.02 12.90
N ILE A 48 3.95 -10.59 12.79
CA ILE A 48 4.46 -9.41 13.49
C ILE A 48 5.17 -8.53 12.48
N GLN A 49 4.80 -7.26 12.44
CA GLN A 49 5.42 -6.26 11.59
C GLN A 49 5.97 -5.12 12.44
N THR A 50 7.27 -4.87 12.33
CA THR A 50 7.91 -3.65 12.81
C THR A 50 7.98 -2.65 11.67
N ILE A 51 7.31 -1.52 11.86
CA ILE A 51 7.22 -0.42 10.91
C ILE A 51 8.25 0.63 11.28
N ILE A 52 8.99 1.16 10.30
CA ILE A 52 9.89 2.31 10.43
C ILE A 52 9.33 3.43 9.56
N LYS A 53 8.86 4.51 10.19
CA LYS A 53 8.20 5.64 9.52
C LYS A 53 9.18 6.47 8.69
N GLY A 54 8.69 7.01 7.58
CA GLY A 54 9.36 8.01 6.76
C GLY A 54 9.56 7.63 5.31
N GLY A 55 9.98 6.39 4.97
CA GLY A 55 10.14 5.95 3.59
C GLY A 55 11.01 6.91 2.76
N VAL A 56 10.50 7.35 1.61
CA VAL A 56 11.22 8.26 0.70
C VAL A 56 11.54 9.64 1.31
N HIS A 57 10.91 10.01 2.42
CA HIS A 57 11.20 11.27 3.13
C HIS A 57 12.47 11.21 3.99
N ASN A 58 13.00 10.00 4.22
CA ASN A 58 14.18 9.80 5.10
C ASN A 58 15.52 10.10 4.42
N TYR A 59 15.57 10.21 3.09
CA TYR A 59 16.83 10.34 2.33
C TYR A 59 16.71 11.35 1.17
N ALA A 60 17.85 11.90 0.76
CA ALA A 60 17.94 12.79 -0.39
C ALA A 60 17.84 12.02 -1.72
N ALA A 61 17.56 12.72 -2.81
CA ALA A 61 17.34 12.11 -4.13
C ALA A 61 18.54 11.29 -4.65
N ASP A 62 19.77 11.69 -4.31
CA ASP A 62 20.99 10.96 -4.66
C ASP A 62 21.20 9.64 -3.86
N LYS A 63 20.27 9.32 -2.96
CA LYS A 63 20.24 8.10 -2.12
C LYS A 63 18.96 7.27 -2.34
N GLU A 64 18.25 7.49 -3.44
CA GLU A 64 17.09 6.68 -3.76
C GLU A 64 17.40 5.18 -3.73
N GLY A 65 16.54 4.39 -3.07
CA GLY A 65 16.69 2.95 -2.91
C GLY A 65 17.57 2.50 -1.75
N ILE A 66 18.24 3.42 -1.02
CA ILE A 66 19.10 3.04 0.12
C ILE A 66 18.30 2.33 1.22
N GLU A 67 17.05 2.76 1.47
CA GLU A 67 16.18 2.14 2.49
C GLU A 67 15.71 0.76 2.03
N ALA A 68 15.38 0.57 0.75
CA ALA A 68 15.03 -0.74 0.20
C ALA A 68 16.20 -1.73 0.28
N LEU A 69 17.41 -1.30 -0.10
CA LEU A 69 18.61 -2.13 0.08
C LEU A 69 18.88 -2.45 1.55
N ALA A 70 18.69 -1.46 2.46
CA ALA A 70 18.86 -1.69 3.87
C ALA A 70 17.88 -2.77 4.38
N MET A 71 16.59 -2.64 4.07
CA MET A 71 15.56 -3.60 4.50
C MET A 71 15.81 -5.00 3.92
N THR A 72 16.24 -5.10 2.66
CA THR A 72 16.64 -6.37 2.04
C THR A 72 17.86 -6.98 2.74
N ALA A 73 18.86 -6.15 3.09
CA ALA A 73 20.08 -6.63 3.75
C ALA A 73 19.81 -7.22 5.13
N LEU A 74 18.76 -6.79 5.85
CA LEU A 74 18.40 -7.35 7.17
C LEU A 74 18.13 -8.85 7.12
N THR A 75 17.64 -9.35 5.99
CA THR A 75 17.23 -10.75 5.82
C THR A 75 18.13 -11.54 4.86
N GLU A 76 18.85 -10.84 3.97
CA GLU A 76 19.65 -11.47 2.91
C GLU A 76 21.16 -11.44 3.18
N CYS A 77 21.64 -10.63 4.12
CA CYS A 77 23.06 -10.55 4.46
C CYS A 77 23.41 -11.24 5.78
N GLY A 78 22.46 -11.99 6.37
CA GLY A 78 22.63 -12.65 7.65
C GLY A 78 22.66 -11.67 8.85
N THR A 79 22.86 -12.25 10.04
CA THR A 79 22.97 -11.52 11.31
C THR A 79 24.38 -11.71 11.91
N VAL A 80 24.66 -11.06 13.02
CA VAL A 80 25.94 -11.26 13.72
C VAL A 80 26.17 -12.72 14.11
N ARG A 81 25.09 -13.46 14.43
CA ARG A 81 25.19 -14.88 14.90
C ARG A 81 24.99 -15.89 13.78
N HIS A 82 24.29 -15.52 12.71
CA HIS A 82 23.95 -16.40 11.61
C HIS A 82 24.45 -15.80 10.29
N ASP A 83 25.19 -16.56 9.51
CA ASP A 83 25.38 -16.20 8.13
C ASP A 83 24.05 -16.35 7.35
N LYS A 84 24.02 -15.91 6.10
CA LYS A 84 22.82 -15.97 5.27
C LYS A 84 22.21 -17.37 5.21
N ASN A 85 23.03 -18.40 4.98
CA ASN A 85 22.53 -19.76 4.77
C ASN A 85 21.96 -20.32 6.07
N SER A 86 22.68 -20.23 7.18
CA SER A 86 22.22 -20.69 8.48
C SER A 86 20.97 -19.93 8.96
N PHE A 87 20.85 -18.64 8.62
CA PHE A 87 19.63 -17.86 8.88
C PHE A 87 18.43 -18.36 8.09
N LYS A 88 18.59 -18.58 6.78
CA LYS A 88 17.52 -19.10 5.90
C LYS A 88 17.15 -20.53 6.27
N ASP A 89 18.13 -21.42 6.45
CA ASP A 89 17.90 -22.82 6.84
C ASP A 89 17.11 -22.92 8.16
N ALA A 90 17.37 -22.03 9.12
CA ALA A 90 16.66 -22.03 10.38
C ALA A 90 15.16 -21.64 10.20
N LEU A 91 14.85 -20.71 9.28
CA LEU A 91 13.48 -20.35 8.95
C LEU A 91 12.78 -21.45 8.13
N ASP A 92 13.46 -22.02 7.14
CA ASP A 92 12.91 -23.03 6.23
C ASP A 92 12.51 -24.31 6.98
N ARG A 93 13.28 -24.70 8.01
CA ARG A 93 12.95 -25.89 8.85
C ARG A 93 11.59 -25.82 9.51
N VAL A 94 11.08 -24.62 9.76
CA VAL A 94 9.78 -24.38 10.42
C VAL A 94 8.80 -23.65 9.47
N SER A 95 9.12 -23.63 8.16
CA SER A 95 8.29 -22.95 7.14
C SER A 95 7.91 -21.52 7.55
N ALA A 96 8.82 -20.82 8.23
CA ALA A 96 8.65 -19.45 8.65
C ALA A 96 9.31 -18.48 7.66
N SER A 97 8.93 -17.21 7.75
CA SER A 97 9.57 -16.15 6.98
C SER A 97 9.90 -14.94 7.84
N VAL A 98 11.04 -14.30 7.53
CA VAL A 98 11.39 -12.95 7.96
C VAL A 98 11.69 -12.16 6.70
N TYR A 99 11.00 -11.04 6.50
CA TYR A 99 11.06 -10.28 5.25
C TYR A 99 11.17 -8.78 5.51
N GLY A 100 11.90 -8.09 4.63
CA GLY A 100 12.06 -6.64 4.67
C GLY A 100 11.49 -6.00 3.40
N SER A 101 10.83 -4.85 3.52
CA SER A 101 10.36 -4.06 2.40
C SER A 101 10.37 -2.57 2.71
N SER A 102 10.47 -1.74 1.68
CA SER A 102 10.41 -0.28 1.79
C SER A 102 9.35 0.28 0.85
N GLY A 103 8.62 1.28 1.34
CA GLY A 103 7.59 2.00 0.59
C GLY A 103 7.84 3.50 0.58
N LYS A 104 6.88 4.26 0.06
CA LYS A 104 6.99 5.73 0.01
C LYS A 104 6.87 6.36 1.39
N ASP A 105 6.07 5.79 2.28
CA ASP A 105 5.74 6.39 3.58
C ASP A 105 6.40 5.70 4.77
N TYR A 106 6.75 4.43 4.62
CA TYR A 106 7.35 3.62 5.68
C TYR A 106 7.98 2.35 5.13
N SER A 107 8.86 1.77 5.93
CA SER A 107 9.43 0.44 5.71
C SER A 107 8.94 -0.56 6.73
N VAL A 108 9.00 -1.85 6.39
CA VAL A 108 8.51 -2.96 7.20
C VAL A 108 9.58 -4.01 7.31
N LEU A 109 9.88 -4.46 8.53
CA LEU A 109 10.43 -5.79 8.78
C LEU A 109 9.32 -6.64 9.36
N GLY A 110 8.94 -7.70 8.66
CA GLY A 110 7.88 -8.61 9.07
C GLY A 110 8.40 -10.00 9.39
N MET A 111 7.65 -10.74 10.21
CA MET A 111 7.82 -12.18 10.41
C MET A 111 6.49 -12.90 10.37
N ASN A 112 6.52 -14.11 9.82
CA ASN A 112 5.37 -15.01 9.77
C ASN A 112 5.80 -16.42 10.19
N CYS A 113 5.08 -17.02 11.13
CA CYS A 113 5.31 -18.40 11.56
C CYS A 113 4.05 -19.04 12.18
N ILE A 114 4.08 -20.33 12.42
CA ILE A 114 3.10 -21.00 13.28
C ILE A 114 3.42 -20.68 14.76
N LYS A 115 2.39 -20.54 15.58
CA LYS A 115 2.48 -20.20 17.01
C LYS A 115 3.45 -21.11 17.80
N SER A 116 3.48 -22.43 17.50
CA SER A 116 4.40 -23.38 18.12
C SER A 116 5.87 -23.02 17.87
N ASP A 117 6.19 -22.40 16.74
CA ASP A 117 7.56 -22.12 16.32
C ASP A 117 8.02 -20.69 16.65
N LEU A 118 7.15 -19.91 17.30
CA LEU A 118 7.46 -18.53 17.68
C LEU A 118 8.78 -18.39 18.45
N ASN A 119 9.09 -19.35 19.33
CA ASN A 119 10.33 -19.30 20.13
C ASN A 119 11.59 -19.60 19.31
N VAL A 120 11.45 -20.23 18.14
CA VAL A 120 12.54 -20.43 17.18
C VAL A 120 12.70 -19.20 16.28
N VAL A 121 11.60 -18.65 15.78
CA VAL A 121 11.61 -17.58 14.77
C VAL A 121 11.84 -16.19 15.40
N TRP A 122 11.30 -15.94 16.59
CA TRP A 122 11.46 -14.65 17.26
C TRP A 122 12.92 -14.20 17.45
N PRO A 123 13.86 -15.06 17.91
CA PRO A 123 15.27 -14.67 18.00
C PRO A 123 15.84 -14.23 16.64
N LEU A 124 15.54 -14.95 15.57
CA LEU A 124 16.01 -14.64 14.22
C LEU A 124 15.46 -13.28 13.74
N TYR A 125 14.17 -13.03 13.94
CA TYR A 125 13.54 -11.75 13.66
C TYR A 125 14.17 -10.60 14.44
N ASN A 126 14.36 -10.78 15.75
CA ASN A 126 14.99 -9.78 16.61
C ASN A 126 16.44 -9.50 16.18
N GLU A 127 17.21 -10.53 15.82
CA GLU A 127 18.58 -10.37 15.33
C GLU A 127 18.61 -9.64 13.97
N ALA A 128 17.71 -9.96 13.05
CA ALA A 128 17.59 -9.26 11.78
C ALA A 128 17.35 -7.76 11.98
N LEU A 129 16.48 -7.40 12.94
CA LEU A 129 16.21 -5.99 13.27
C LEU A 129 17.38 -5.29 13.96
N THR A 130 17.97 -5.94 14.99
CA THR A 130 18.87 -5.25 15.93
C THR A 130 20.36 -5.49 15.68
N GLN A 131 20.71 -6.59 15.01
CA GLN A 131 22.08 -7.05 14.81
C GLN A 131 22.35 -7.55 13.36
N PRO A 132 21.91 -6.81 12.32
CA PRO A 132 22.17 -7.21 10.94
C PRO A 132 23.65 -7.13 10.62
N ARG A 133 24.15 -8.10 9.87
CA ARG A 133 25.58 -8.22 9.55
C ARG A 133 26.03 -7.26 8.45
N PHE A 134 25.23 -7.08 7.40
CA PHE A 134 25.59 -6.36 6.18
C PHE A 134 26.87 -6.94 5.53
N ASP A 135 26.93 -8.26 5.43
CA ASP A 135 28.06 -8.94 4.80
C ASP A 135 28.36 -8.36 3.41
N THR A 136 29.61 -8.04 3.14
CA THR A 136 29.98 -7.30 1.93
C THR A 136 29.72 -8.10 0.64
N ALA A 137 29.95 -9.42 0.66
CA ALA A 137 29.73 -10.27 -0.52
C ALA A 137 28.24 -10.44 -0.80
N GLU A 138 27.44 -10.70 0.24
CA GLU A 138 25.98 -10.81 0.11
C GLU A 138 25.35 -9.45 -0.25
N PHE A 139 25.88 -8.35 0.29
CA PHE A 139 25.42 -7.02 -0.08
C PHE A 139 25.70 -6.71 -1.56
N ALA A 140 26.86 -7.10 -2.10
CA ALA A 140 27.14 -6.96 -3.52
C ALA A 140 26.13 -7.75 -4.37
N ARG A 141 25.81 -8.99 -3.97
CA ARG A 141 24.82 -9.81 -4.65
C ARG A 141 23.42 -9.17 -4.65
N ILE A 142 22.89 -8.75 -3.49
CA ILE A 142 21.56 -8.13 -3.44
C ILE A 142 21.51 -6.81 -4.21
N LYS A 143 22.61 -6.07 -4.26
CA LYS A 143 22.72 -4.86 -5.07
C LYS A 143 22.64 -5.17 -6.57
N ASP A 144 23.35 -6.19 -7.03
CA ASP A 144 23.30 -6.65 -8.43
C ASP A 144 21.92 -7.15 -8.80
N ASP A 145 21.26 -7.92 -7.91
CA ASP A 145 19.87 -8.39 -8.08
C ASP A 145 18.91 -7.18 -8.18
N ALA A 146 19.06 -6.17 -7.31
CA ALA A 146 18.25 -4.95 -7.37
C ALA A 146 18.44 -4.19 -8.69
N ILE A 147 19.67 -4.02 -9.16
CA ILE A 147 19.98 -3.37 -10.45
C ILE A 147 19.32 -4.14 -11.61
N ASN A 148 19.45 -5.46 -11.62
CA ASN A 148 18.88 -6.30 -12.68
C ASN A 148 17.34 -6.22 -12.68
N ASN A 149 16.71 -6.27 -11.51
CA ASN A 149 15.26 -6.11 -11.37
C ASN A 149 14.80 -4.72 -11.85
N LEU A 150 15.53 -3.66 -11.52
CA LEU A 150 15.21 -2.29 -11.97
C LEU A 150 15.34 -2.18 -13.50
N LYS A 151 16.38 -2.71 -14.10
CA LYS A 151 16.54 -2.74 -15.58
C LYS A 151 15.41 -3.51 -16.25
N GLN A 152 15.00 -4.65 -15.67
CA GLN A 152 13.87 -5.43 -16.18
C GLN A 152 12.56 -4.63 -16.10
N ARG A 153 12.31 -3.92 -14.99
CA ARG A 153 11.16 -3.02 -14.85
C ARG A 153 11.18 -1.90 -15.88
N GLU A 154 12.33 -1.26 -16.11
CA GLU A 154 12.47 -0.20 -17.11
C GLU A 154 12.25 -0.67 -18.54
N SER A 155 12.48 -1.95 -18.83
CA SER A 155 12.16 -2.56 -20.14
C SER A 155 10.65 -2.78 -20.33
N SER A 156 9.85 -2.86 -19.25
CA SER A 156 8.40 -2.96 -19.30
C SER A 156 7.79 -1.59 -19.65
N PRO A 157 7.03 -1.46 -20.73
CA PRO A 157 6.38 -0.19 -21.09
C PRO A 157 5.43 0.32 -20.00
N ASP A 158 4.67 -0.58 -19.36
CA ASP A 158 3.74 -0.21 -18.28
C ASP A 158 4.48 0.36 -17.06
N ALA A 159 5.59 -0.26 -16.64
CA ALA A 159 6.37 0.25 -15.52
C ALA A 159 7.12 1.55 -15.87
N ALA A 160 7.56 1.69 -17.11
CA ALA A 160 8.25 2.90 -17.58
C ALA A 160 7.30 4.11 -17.66
N ILE A 161 6.05 3.91 -18.13
CA ILE A 161 5.07 5.01 -18.16
C ILE A 161 4.63 5.41 -16.74
N ASP A 162 4.42 4.45 -15.81
CA ASP A 162 4.13 4.73 -14.40
C ASP A 162 5.25 5.55 -13.73
N LYS A 163 6.52 5.18 -13.95
CA LYS A 163 7.68 5.94 -13.47
C LYS A 163 7.66 7.36 -14.02
N MET A 164 7.48 7.52 -15.33
CA MET A 164 7.42 8.82 -15.99
C MET A 164 6.27 9.69 -15.46
N ALA A 165 5.09 9.08 -15.23
CA ALA A 165 3.93 9.74 -14.65
C ALA A 165 4.19 10.21 -13.22
N ASN A 166 4.82 9.35 -12.40
CA ASN A 166 5.19 9.68 -11.04
C ASN A 166 6.21 10.85 -10.97
N GLU A 167 7.25 10.78 -11.78
CA GLU A 167 8.26 11.85 -11.87
C GLU A 167 7.66 13.18 -12.35
N ALA A 168 6.77 13.15 -13.36
CA ALA A 168 6.14 14.35 -13.89
C ALA A 168 5.15 14.98 -12.89
N ALA A 169 4.32 14.16 -12.26
CA ALA A 169 3.28 14.63 -11.34
C ALA A 169 3.86 15.17 -10.03
N PHE A 170 4.89 14.52 -9.51
CA PHE A 170 5.45 14.87 -8.20
C PHE A 170 6.82 15.56 -8.30
N ALA A 171 7.15 16.16 -9.45
CA ALA A 171 8.41 16.86 -9.65
C ALA A 171 8.75 17.83 -8.50
N GLY A 172 9.99 17.74 -7.98
CA GLY A 172 10.45 18.57 -6.86
C GLY A 172 9.92 18.16 -5.48
N ARG A 173 9.21 17.05 -5.35
CA ARG A 173 8.70 16.51 -4.08
C ARG A 173 9.37 15.17 -3.77
N ASP A 174 9.45 14.84 -2.48
CA ASP A 174 9.97 13.53 -2.05
C ASP A 174 9.20 12.36 -2.66
N PHE A 175 7.91 12.54 -2.90
CA PHE A 175 7.03 11.52 -3.46
C PHE A 175 7.34 11.17 -4.93
N ALA A 176 8.15 11.99 -5.64
CA ALA A 176 8.69 11.65 -6.96
C ALA A 176 9.70 10.52 -6.91
N LYS A 177 10.42 10.36 -5.79
CA LYS A 177 11.44 9.32 -5.62
C LYS A 177 10.84 7.91 -5.73
N ASP A 178 11.56 6.98 -6.37
CA ASP A 178 11.23 5.55 -6.34
C ASP A 178 11.83 4.93 -5.06
N PRO A 179 11.05 4.29 -4.20
CA PRO A 179 11.60 3.58 -3.02
C PRO A 179 12.69 2.57 -3.35
N ASN A 180 12.64 1.98 -4.56
CA ASN A 180 13.63 1.01 -5.02
C ASN A 180 14.86 1.67 -5.68
N GLY A 181 14.83 2.97 -5.93
CA GLY A 181 15.91 3.71 -6.56
C GLY A 181 16.02 3.54 -8.08
N THR A 182 17.16 3.94 -8.60
CA THR A 182 17.54 3.74 -10.01
C THR A 182 18.81 2.92 -10.12
N PRO A 183 19.06 2.23 -11.26
CA PRO A 183 20.31 1.47 -11.46
C PRO A 183 21.56 2.32 -11.20
N GLU A 184 21.56 3.59 -11.61
CA GLU A 184 22.70 4.51 -11.46
C GLU A 184 22.96 4.85 -10.00
N ILE A 185 21.92 5.09 -9.19
CA ILE A 185 22.05 5.43 -7.76
C ILE A 185 22.44 4.18 -6.98
N ILE A 186 21.71 3.08 -7.18
CA ILE A 186 21.95 1.79 -6.50
C ILE A 186 23.40 1.31 -6.72
N SER A 187 23.95 1.46 -7.94
CA SER A 187 25.32 1.04 -8.25
C SER A 187 26.39 1.70 -7.37
N LYS A 188 26.12 2.92 -6.90
CA LYS A 188 27.06 3.73 -6.09
C LYS A 188 26.96 3.45 -4.59
N LEU A 189 25.86 2.84 -4.12
CA LEU A 189 25.65 2.56 -2.70
C LEU A 189 26.58 1.44 -2.20
N THR A 190 27.11 1.60 -0.99
CA THR A 190 27.98 0.63 -0.33
C THR A 190 27.32 -0.01 0.89
N ALA A 191 27.77 -1.19 1.28
CA ALA A 191 27.30 -1.88 2.49
C ALA A 191 27.49 -1.02 3.74
N ALA A 192 28.63 -0.36 3.87
CA ALA A 192 28.96 0.49 5.03
C ALA A 192 28.01 1.70 5.12
N GLU A 193 27.78 2.38 3.98
CA GLU A 193 26.86 3.52 3.90
C GLU A 193 25.40 3.11 4.19
N THR A 194 24.97 1.99 3.60
CA THR A 194 23.61 1.47 3.81
C THR A 194 23.39 1.04 5.26
N LYS A 195 24.40 0.43 5.90
CA LYS A 195 24.37 0.09 7.33
C LYS A 195 24.32 1.34 8.21
N ALA A 196 25.10 2.37 7.89
CA ALA A 196 25.10 3.64 8.62
C ALA A 196 23.75 4.33 8.49
N TYR A 197 23.16 4.32 7.29
CA TYR A 197 21.81 4.82 7.05
C TYR A 197 20.78 4.06 7.89
N TYR A 198 20.77 2.71 7.85
CA TYR A 198 19.85 1.89 8.66
C TYR A 198 19.95 2.22 10.16
N ASN A 199 21.16 2.31 10.69
CA ASN A 199 21.38 2.66 12.09
C ASN A 199 20.89 4.07 12.44
N SER A 200 20.80 4.98 11.48
CA SER A 200 20.29 6.33 11.68
C SER A 200 18.76 6.39 11.81
N ILE A 201 18.06 5.49 11.09
CA ILE A 201 16.60 5.42 11.11
C ILE A 201 16.05 4.44 12.13
N LEU A 202 16.85 3.48 12.61
CA LEU A 202 16.44 2.52 13.65
C LEU A 202 16.36 3.23 15.00
N THR A 203 15.25 3.89 15.25
CA THR A 203 14.97 4.59 16.52
C THR A 203 13.53 4.34 16.96
N ARG A 204 13.30 4.21 18.27
CA ARG A 204 11.97 3.92 18.83
C ARG A 204 10.92 4.97 18.47
N SER A 205 11.32 6.22 18.32
CA SER A 205 10.41 7.32 17.94
C SER A 205 9.85 7.17 16.51
N ARG A 206 10.51 6.40 15.63
CA ARG A 206 10.06 6.08 14.28
C ARG A 206 9.27 4.79 14.20
N MET A 207 9.29 3.98 15.28
CA MET A 207 8.75 2.62 15.23
C MET A 207 7.28 2.55 15.59
N LEU A 208 6.64 1.57 15.01
CA LEU A 208 5.32 1.04 15.32
C LEU A 208 5.41 -0.48 15.20
N VAL A 209 4.84 -1.23 16.12
CA VAL A 209 4.75 -2.69 16.01
C VAL A 209 3.30 -3.10 15.86
N VAL A 210 3.00 -3.93 14.87
CA VAL A 210 1.68 -4.53 14.67
C VAL A 210 1.79 -6.03 14.84
N VAL A 211 0.91 -6.60 15.64
CA VAL A 211 0.83 -8.04 15.93
C VAL A 211 -0.56 -8.53 15.56
N VAL A 212 -0.63 -9.51 14.67
CA VAL A 212 -1.87 -10.23 14.37
C VAL A 212 -1.64 -11.71 14.71
N ALA A 213 -2.13 -12.14 15.85
CA ALA A 213 -1.87 -13.47 16.41
C ALA A 213 -2.79 -13.82 17.57
N ASP A 214 -2.91 -15.10 17.86
CA ASP A 214 -3.47 -15.62 19.12
C ASP A 214 -2.34 -15.77 20.16
N LEU A 215 -1.94 -14.65 20.77
CA LEU A 215 -0.89 -14.60 21.79
C LEU A 215 -1.35 -13.82 23.02
N ASP A 216 -0.89 -14.25 24.18
CA ASP A 216 -1.12 -13.54 25.44
C ASP A 216 -0.44 -12.16 25.40
N ARG A 217 -1.12 -11.15 25.95
CA ARG A 217 -0.60 -9.79 26.05
C ARG A 217 0.78 -9.73 26.73
N SER A 218 0.96 -10.50 27.80
CA SER A 218 2.23 -10.56 28.55
C SER A 218 3.39 -11.11 27.71
N VAL A 219 3.13 -12.09 26.84
CA VAL A 219 4.13 -12.65 25.92
C VAL A 219 4.56 -11.60 24.89
N ILE A 220 3.59 -10.86 24.32
CA ILE A 220 3.87 -9.80 23.36
C ILE A 220 4.68 -8.69 24.03
N GLU A 221 4.23 -8.22 25.21
CA GLU A 221 4.88 -7.15 25.96
C GLU A 221 6.33 -7.50 26.32
N GLN A 222 6.56 -8.73 26.79
CA GLN A 222 7.90 -9.23 27.13
C GLN A 222 8.81 -9.28 25.89
N LYS A 223 8.37 -9.93 24.82
CA LYS A 223 9.16 -10.11 23.60
C LYS A 223 9.49 -8.76 22.93
N VAL A 224 8.49 -7.91 22.75
CA VAL A 224 8.69 -6.57 22.17
C VAL A 224 9.53 -5.70 23.09
N GLY A 225 9.33 -5.77 24.42
CA GLY A 225 10.13 -5.04 25.40
C GLY A 225 11.61 -5.38 25.34
N GLN A 226 11.94 -6.67 25.22
CA GLN A 226 13.32 -7.15 25.05
C GLN A 226 13.93 -6.67 23.72
N MET A 227 13.18 -6.74 22.62
CA MET A 227 13.61 -6.27 21.30
C MET A 227 13.95 -4.77 21.31
N LEU A 228 13.15 -3.97 21.98
CA LEU A 228 13.30 -2.52 22.01
C LEU A 228 14.34 -2.00 23.01
N ALA A 229 14.80 -2.83 23.95
CA ALA A 229 15.67 -2.42 25.06
C ALA A 229 16.98 -1.78 24.59
N GLY A 230 17.58 -2.30 23.49
CA GLY A 230 18.83 -1.79 22.91
C GLY A 230 18.67 -0.68 21.89
N ILE A 231 17.44 -0.32 21.50
CA ILE A 231 17.17 0.65 20.46
C ILE A 231 17.04 2.06 21.06
N LYS A 232 17.76 3.03 20.50
CA LYS A 232 17.74 4.43 20.95
C LYS A 232 16.36 5.05 20.78
N LEU A 233 15.96 5.99 21.64
CA LEU A 233 14.68 6.70 21.50
C LEU A 233 14.64 7.48 20.19
N GLY A 234 15.68 8.26 19.88
CA GLY A 234 15.69 9.13 18.70
C GLY A 234 14.82 10.36 18.82
N LYS A 235 14.84 11.19 17.77
CA LYS A 235 13.93 12.35 17.66
C LYS A 235 12.57 11.91 17.12
N PRO A 236 11.46 12.50 17.58
CA PRO A 236 10.15 12.27 16.97
C PRO A 236 10.16 12.59 15.48
N VAL A 237 9.47 11.77 14.72
CA VAL A 237 9.30 11.96 13.27
C VAL A 237 7.82 11.89 12.96
N GLU A 238 7.33 12.99 12.38
CA GLU A 238 5.98 13.06 11.84
C GLU A 238 6.04 12.84 10.33
N LEU A 239 5.14 12.03 9.81
CA LEU A 239 5.01 11.84 8.37
C LEU A 239 4.52 13.15 7.75
N GLN A 240 5.27 13.66 6.78
CA GLN A 240 4.89 14.86 6.04
C GLN A 240 3.74 14.51 5.08
N LYS A 241 2.53 14.87 5.47
CA LYS A 241 1.36 14.79 4.58
C LYS A 241 1.39 16.00 3.66
N THR A 242 1.45 15.77 2.35
CA THR A 242 1.46 16.86 1.38
C THR A 242 0.26 16.74 0.47
N PHE A 243 -0.58 17.78 0.50
CA PHE A 243 -1.66 17.89 -0.45
C PHE A 243 -1.09 18.01 -1.88
N PHE A 244 -1.53 17.11 -2.75
CA PHE A 244 -1.17 17.14 -4.16
C PHE A 244 -2.30 17.75 -4.97
N ARG A 245 -2.02 18.88 -5.61
CA ARG A 245 -2.97 19.55 -6.48
C ARG A 245 -2.36 19.82 -7.86
N VAL A 246 -3.07 19.43 -8.90
CA VAL A 246 -2.76 19.76 -10.29
C VAL A 246 -3.52 21.03 -10.65
N TYR A 247 -2.80 22.12 -10.90
CA TYR A 247 -3.41 23.43 -11.19
C TYR A 247 -3.70 23.64 -12.67
N ASN A 248 -2.91 23.02 -13.56
CA ASN A 248 -3.07 23.13 -15.00
C ASN A 248 -2.81 21.77 -15.65
N ASN A 249 -3.48 21.50 -16.76
CA ASN A 249 -3.14 20.37 -17.58
C ASN A 249 -1.70 20.53 -18.10
N SER A 250 -0.97 19.43 -18.15
CA SER A 250 0.36 19.37 -18.73
C SER A 250 0.55 18.07 -19.50
N PHE A 251 1.48 18.07 -20.44
CA PHE A 251 1.76 16.91 -21.28
C PHE A 251 3.26 16.75 -21.48
N LYS A 252 3.78 15.55 -21.21
CA LYS A 252 5.18 15.18 -21.46
C LYS A 252 5.20 13.90 -22.31
N ALA A 253 5.96 13.91 -23.40
CA ALA A 253 6.07 12.77 -24.30
C ALA A 253 7.51 12.29 -24.40
N GLU A 254 7.66 10.98 -24.53
CA GLU A 254 8.93 10.31 -24.81
C GLU A 254 8.75 9.40 -26.04
N SER A 255 9.67 9.54 -27.01
CA SER A 255 9.67 8.67 -28.20
C SER A 255 10.27 7.32 -27.84
N ARG A 256 9.49 6.25 -28.02
CA ARG A 256 9.93 4.85 -27.85
C ARG A 256 9.40 4.02 -29.03
N ASP A 257 10.22 3.10 -29.50
CA ASP A 257 9.81 2.14 -30.52
C ASP A 257 9.04 0.99 -29.86
N LEU A 258 7.73 1.11 -29.85
CA LEU A 258 6.79 0.21 -29.18
C LEU A 258 5.69 -0.23 -30.17
N ALA A 259 5.18 -1.44 -29.99
CA ALA A 259 4.06 -1.95 -30.81
C ALA A 259 2.76 -1.16 -30.63
N THR A 260 2.59 -0.53 -29.46
CA THR A 260 1.47 0.34 -29.13
C THR A 260 1.96 1.55 -28.34
N ASN A 261 1.13 2.57 -28.19
CA ASN A 261 1.49 3.75 -27.39
C ASN A 261 0.87 3.64 -25.99
N TYR A 262 1.57 4.19 -25.01
CA TYR A 262 1.16 4.21 -23.61
C TYR A 262 0.85 5.65 -23.20
N VAL A 263 -0.27 5.82 -22.52
CA VAL A 263 -0.71 7.12 -21.99
C VAL A 263 -1.05 6.92 -20.52
N GLU A 264 -0.55 7.80 -19.66
CA GLU A 264 -0.97 7.85 -18.27
C GLU A 264 -1.25 9.29 -17.85
N GLY A 265 -2.33 9.47 -17.08
CA GLY A 265 -2.74 10.73 -16.49
C GLY A 265 -2.76 10.64 -14.97
N VAL A 266 -2.26 11.67 -14.31
CA VAL A 266 -2.29 11.81 -12.84
C VAL A 266 -2.99 13.09 -12.47
N THR A 267 -4.01 12.99 -11.62
CA THR A 267 -4.74 14.14 -11.08
C THR A 267 -4.79 14.10 -9.55
N SER A 268 -5.28 15.16 -8.96
CA SER A 268 -5.41 15.31 -7.51
C SER A 268 -6.30 14.23 -6.90
N GLY A 269 -6.10 13.96 -5.61
CA GLY A 269 -6.99 13.17 -4.77
C GLY A 269 -7.18 13.82 -3.41
N PRO A 270 -8.17 13.40 -2.62
CA PRO A 270 -8.34 13.84 -1.24
C PRO A 270 -7.16 13.45 -0.38
N GLU A 271 -6.84 14.25 0.62
CA GLU A 271 -5.93 13.84 1.69
C GLU A 271 -6.51 12.62 2.44
N VAL A 272 -5.63 11.81 3.00
CA VAL A 272 -6.01 10.52 3.59
C VAL A 272 -7.00 10.62 4.75
N ASP A 273 -7.01 11.75 5.46
CA ASP A 273 -7.91 12.09 6.56
C ASP A 273 -9.07 13.04 6.17
N ALA A 274 -9.19 13.37 4.88
CA ALA A 274 -10.29 14.17 4.39
C ALA A 274 -11.64 13.44 4.56
N PRO A 275 -12.72 14.15 4.94
CA PRO A 275 -14.04 13.55 5.16
C PRO A 275 -14.61 12.84 3.92
N ASP A 276 -14.25 13.30 2.74
CA ASP A 276 -14.70 12.77 1.44
C ASP A 276 -13.77 11.69 0.85
N TYR A 277 -12.73 11.26 1.59
CA TYR A 277 -11.76 10.26 1.14
C TYR A 277 -12.42 8.93 0.75
N ILE A 278 -13.32 8.40 1.59
CA ILE A 278 -14.00 7.13 1.32
C ILE A 278 -14.97 7.28 0.14
N ALA A 279 -15.70 8.39 0.09
CA ALA A 279 -16.62 8.69 -1.01
C ALA A 279 -15.85 8.77 -2.35
N PHE A 280 -14.71 9.44 -2.38
CA PHE A 280 -13.85 9.50 -3.56
C PHE A 280 -13.28 8.13 -3.95
N SER A 281 -12.84 7.32 -2.98
CA SER A 281 -12.38 5.96 -3.23
C SER A 281 -13.46 5.09 -3.89
N VAL A 282 -14.71 5.21 -3.43
CA VAL A 282 -15.86 4.52 -4.04
C VAL A 282 -16.15 5.07 -5.43
N ALA A 283 -16.18 6.38 -5.59
CA ALA A 283 -16.39 7.05 -6.90
C ALA A 283 -15.37 6.59 -7.95
N MET A 284 -14.08 6.55 -7.58
CA MET A 284 -13.02 6.11 -8.49
C MET A 284 -13.15 4.64 -8.91
N ARG A 285 -13.65 3.77 -8.04
CA ARG A 285 -13.91 2.37 -8.41
C ARG A 285 -15.06 2.23 -9.40
N ILE A 286 -16.14 3.01 -9.24
CA ILE A 286 -17.24 3.05 -10.22
C ILE A 286 -16.74 3.65 -11.52
N PHE A 287 -15.98 4.74 -11.46
CA PHE A 287 -15.40 5.36 -12.66
C PHE A 287 -14.45 4.41 -13.40
N ALA A 288 -13.65 3.61 -12.67
CA ALA A 288 -12.78 2.60 -13.28
C ALA A 288 -13.57 1.58 -14.13
N GLN A 289 -14.75 1.17 -13.67
CA GLN A 289 -15.63 0.29 -14.42
C GLN A 289 -16.21 1.00 -15.67
N ARG A 290 -16.65 2.27 -15.53
CA ARG A 290 -17.11 3.07 -16.67
C ARG A 290 -15.99 3.27 -17.69
N HIS A 291 -14.77 3.60 -17.22
CA HIS A 291 -13.60 3.78 -18.07
C HIS A 291 -13.27 2.49 -18.84
N PHE A 292 -13.28 1.35 -18.14
CA PHE A 292 -13.06 0.06 -18.77
C PHE A 292 -14.11 -0.24 -19.85
N LEU A 293 -15.40 -0.09 -19.55
CA LEU A 293 -16.49 -0.35 -20.49
C LEU A 293 -16.44 0.59 -21.69
N ASP A 294 -16.21 1.88 -21.47
CA ASP A 294 -16.25 2.86 -22.55
C ASP A 294 -15.00 2.75 -23.44
N ILE A 295 -13.81 2.63 -22.87
CA ILE A 295 -12.57 2.56 -23.63
C ILE A 295 -12.41 1.21 -24.33
N ARG A 296 -12.69 0.10 -23.64
CA ARG A 296 -12.50 -1.24 -24.20
C ARG A 296 -13.70 -1.71 -25.01
N THR A 297 -14.89 -1.70 -24.39
CA THR A 297 -16.05 -2.40 -24.97
C THR A 297 -16.73 -1.54 -26.02
N ASN A 298 -16.99 -0.26 -25.71
CA ASN A 298 -17.77 0.60 -26.61
C ASN A 298 -16.92 1.17 -27.76
N ASN A 299 -15.64 1.45 -27.50
CA ASN A 299 -14.78 2.13 -28.49
C ASN A 299 -13.61 1.28 -29.00
N GLY A 300 -13.31 0.13 -28.41
CA GLY A 300 -12.24 -0.77 -28.86
C GLY A 300 -10.83 -0.15 -28.86
N LEU A 301 -10.58 0.81 -27.94
CA LEU A 301 -9.36 1.61 -27.94
C LEU A 301 -8.20 0.94 -27.20
N SER A 302 -8.49 0.07 -26.24
CA SER A 302 -7.49 -0.64 -25.45
C SER A 302 -8.04 -1.96 -24.93
N TYR A 303 -7.16 -2.94 -24.75
CA TYR A 303 -7.52 -4.19 -24.12
C TYR A 303 -7.62 -4.07 -22.59
N ALA A 304 -6.75 -3.29 -21.95
CA ALA A 304 -6.62 -3.19 -20.50
C ALA A 304 -6.52 -1.72 -20.03
N PRO A 305 -7.56 -0.89 -20.26
CA PRO A 305 -7.58 0.45 -19.71
C PRO A 305 -7.77 0.39 -18.19
N GLN A 306 -7.06 1.25 -17.45
CA GLN A 306 -7.10 1.27 -16.00
C GLN A 306 -7.44 2.67 -15.48
N ALA A 307 -8.17 2.71 -14.38
CA ALA A 307 -8.33 3.91 -13.55
C ALA A 307 -8.31 3.50 -12.09
N TRP A 308 -7.55 4.21 -11.26
CA TRP A 308 -7.45 3.86 -9.84
C TRP A 308 -7.18 5.08 -8.97
N PHE A 309 -7.42 4.92 -7.68
CA PHE A 309 -7.05 5.87 -6.65
C PHE A 309 -5.84 5.33 -5.89
N SER A 310 -4.73 6.06 -5.97
CA SER A 310 -3.48 5.77 -5.27
C SER A 310 -3.48 6.52 -3.94
N ASN A 311 -3.38 5.78 -2.84
CA ASN A 311 -3.34 6.33 -1.48
C ASN A 311 -1.91 6.36 -0.92
N GLY A 312 -1.68 7.25 0.04
CA GLY A 312 -0.41 7.45 0.72
C GLY A 312 -0.45 8.78 1.48
N SER A 313 0.70 9.24 1.98
CA SER A 313 0.83 10.62 2.51
C SER A 313 0.54 11.68 1.44
N THR A 314 0.63 11.28 0.17
CA THR A 314 0.22 12.05 -1.00
C THR A 314 -0.69 11.17 -1.87
N SER A 315 -1.97 11.53 -1.97
CA SER A 315 -2.98 10.79 -2.72
C SER A 315 -3.18 11.37 -4.12
N SER A 316 -3.47 10.50 -5.10
CA SER A 316 -3.76 10.90 -6.49
C SER A 316 -4.72 9.93 -7.17
N ALA A 317 -5.51 10.41 -8.13
CA ALA A 317 -6.22 9.53 -9.06
C ALA A 317 -5.40 9.39 -10.35
N ARG A 318 -5.45 8.21 -10.94
CA ARG A 318 -4.64 7.86 -12.13
C ARG A 318 -5.47 7.14 -13.16
N PHE A 319 -5.09 7.35 -14.43
CA PHE A 319 -5.73 6.76 -15.60
C PHE A 319 -4.65 6.28 -16.55
N SER A 320 -4.71 5.02 -16.98
CA SER A 320 -3.70 4.46 -17.88
C SER A 320 -4.31 3.66 -19.00
N VAL A 321 -3.69 3.74 -20.17
CA VAL A 321 -4.12 3.01 -21.37
C VAL A 321 -2.93 2.69 -22.27
N SER A 322 -2.97 1.51 -22.89
CA SER A 322 -2.15 1.19 -24.07
C SER A 322 -3.04 1.24 -25.32
N THR A 323 -2.71 2.06 -26.31
CA THR A 323 -3.58 2.27 -27.48
C THR A 323 -2.79 2.63 -28.74
N THR A 324 -3.32 2.24 -29.90
CA THR A 324 -2.81 2.70 -31.20
C THR A 324 -3.42 4.04 -31.63
N MET A 325 -4.44 4.54 -30.91
CA MET A 325 -5.21 5.74 -31.24
C MET A 325 -5.25 6.72 -30.04
N PRO A 326 -4.11 7.33 -29.64
CA PRO A 326 -4.03 8.14 -28.42
C PRO A 326 -4.92 9.40 -28.48
N ASP A 327 -5.05 10.04 -29.64
CA ASP A 327 -5.89 11.24 -29.81
C ASP A 327 -7.39 10.90 -29.69
N LYS A 328 -7.79 9.71 -30.15
CA LYS A 328 -9.18 9.25 -29.98
C LYS A 328 -9.45 8.89 -28.53
N TYR A 329 -8.44 8.28 -27.84
CA TYR A 329 -8.57 7.96 -26.43
C TYR A 329 -8.86 9.21 -25.59
N ILE A 330 -8.07 10.28 -25.74
CA ILE A 330 -8.26 11.47 -24.90
C ILE A 330 -9.63 12.12 -25.16
N ALA A 331 -10.09 12.15 -26.41
CA ALA A 331 -11.42 12.70 -26.76
C ALA A 331 -12.57 11.88 -26.13
N VAL A 332 -12.45 10.55 -26.07
CA VAL A 332 -13.43 9.67 -25.42
C VAL A 332 -13.35 9.83 -23.90
N PHE A 333 -12.14 9.88 -23.33
CA PHE A 333 -11.92 10.07 -21.90
C PHE A 333 -12.51 11.39 -21.39
N ASP A 334 -12.23 12.51 -22.04
CA ASP A 334 -12.79 13.82 -21.67
C ASP A 334 -14.32 13.79 -21.67
N LYS A 335 -14.92 13.22 -22.72
CA LYS A 335 -16.36 13.06 -22.80
C LYS A 335 -16.95 12.20 -21.70
N LEU A 336 -16.26 11.13 -21.33
CA LEU A 336 -16.67 10.26 -20.22
C LEU A 336 -16.62 10.99 -18.88
N VAL A 337 -15.57 11.76 -18.63
CA VAL A 337 -15.45 12.56 -17.40
C VAL A 337 -16.51 13.64 -17.34
N ASP A 338 -16.70 14.40 -18.42
CA ASP A 338 -17.72 15.46 -18.50
C ASP A 338 -19.12 14.90 -18.32
N SER A 339 -19.43 13.77 -18.97
CA SER A 339 -20.71 13.08 -18.80
C SER A 339 -20.92 12.61 -17.35
N THR A 340 -19.85 12.07 -16.73
CA THR A 340 -19.91 11.63 -15.34
C THR A 340 -20.13 12.80 -14.38
N LYS A 341 -19.47 13.94 -14.60
CA LYS A 341 -19.69 15.15 -13.79
C LYS A 341 -21.09 15.71 -13.96
N LYS A 342 -21.60 15.74 -15.19
CA LYS A 342 -22.91 16.34 -15.54
C LYS A 342 -24.09 15.50 -15.05
N HIS A 343 -24.03 14.18 -15.21
CA HIS A 343 -25.16 13.29 -14.94
C HIS A 343 -24.99 12.49 -13.63
N GLY A 344 -23.79 12.47 -13.07
CA GLY A 344 -23.46 11.71 -11.86
C GLY A 344 -23.35 10.21 -12.08
N PHE A 345 -23.09 9.52 -10.99
CA PHE A 345 -23.23 8.07 -10.87
C PHE A 345 -24.68 7.69 -10.60
N THR A 346 -25.05 6.44 -10.82
CA THR A 346 -26.42 5.93 -10.57
C THR A 346 -26.52 5.25 -9.21
N LYS A 347 -27.76 5.07 -8.73
CA LYS A 347 -28.02 4.31 -7.48
C LYS A 347 -27.62 2.85 -7.60
N ASP A 348 -27.79 2.26 -8.77
CA ASP A 348 -27.47 0.85 -9.03
C ASP A 348 -25.95 0.65 -9.04
N GLU A 349 -25.19 1.52 -9.71
CA GLU A 349 -23.72 1.48 -9.69
C GLU A 349 -23.17 1.59 -8.25
N LEU A 350 -23.75 2.47 -7.41
CA LEU A 350 -23.34 2.59 -6.02
C LEU A 350 -23.68 1.33 -5.21
N ALA A 351 -24.87 0.75 -5.44
CA ALA A 351 -25.29 -0.46 -4.74
C ALA A 351 -24.38 -1.65 -5.09
N ASP A 352 -24.13 -1.87 -6.38
CA ASP A 352 -23.24 -2.93 -6.87
C ASP A 352 -21.80 -2.73 -6.40
N MET A 353 -21.31 -1.48 -6.41
CA MET A 353 -19.97 -1.17 -5.94
C MET A 353 -19.82 -1.42 -4.43
N LYS A 354 -20.81 -1.09 -3.62
CA LYS A 354 -20.77 -1.42 -2.17
C LYS A 354 -20.64 -2.92 -1.94
N ILE A 355 -21.38 -3.75 -2.66
CA ILE A 355 -21.29 -5.21 -2.56
C ILE A 355 -19.90 -5.69 -2.97
N THR A 356 -19.43 -5.26 -4.12
CA THR A 356 -18.10 -5.65 -4.66
C THR A 356 -16.96 -5.18 -3.75
N TYR A 357 -17.07 -3.95 -3.22
CA TYR A 357 -16.08 -3.38 -2.31
C TYR A 357 -15.98 -4.21 -1.02
N LEU A 358 -17.12 -4.56 -0.43
CA LEU A 358 -17.15 -5.35 0.80
C LEU A 358 -16.61 -6.75 0.59
N THR A 359 -17.00 -7.40 -0.50
CA THR A 359 -16.48 -8.72 -0.86
C THR A 359 -14.96 -8.66 -1.03
N GLY A 360 -14.46 -7.69 -1.79
CA GLY A 360 -13.02 -7.49 -1.99
C GLY A 360 -12.28 -7.15 -0.69
N PHE A 361 -12.90 -6.40 0.22
CA PHE A 361 -12.33 -6.11 1.54
C PHE A 361 -12.11 -7.38 2.37
N TYR A 362 -13.11 -8.27 2.42
CA TYR A 362 -12.98 -9.53 3.17
C TYR A 362 -11.89 -10.43 2.58
N TYR A 363 -11.85 -10.63 1.27
CA TYR A 363 -10.78 -11.38 0.61
C TYR A 363 -9.39 -10.78 0.88
N LYS A 364 -9.29 -9.45 0.78
CA LYS A 364 -8.02 -8.75 0.96
C LYS A 364 -7.51 -8.80 2.41
N ASN A 365 -8.39 -8.98 3.40
CA ASN A 365 -8.04 -9.05 4.83
C ASN A 365 -8.17 -10.47 5.40
N GLU A 366 -8.15 -11.50 4.57
CA GLU A 366 -8.26 -12.89 5.00
C GLU A 366 -7.02 -13.36 5.79
N THR A 367 -5.83 -12.90 5.41
CA THR A 367 -4.58 -13.29 6.06
C THR A 367 -4.17 -12.35 7.19
N ASN A 368 -3.46 -12.90 8.20
CA ASN A 368 -2.91 -12.10 9.29
C ASN A 368 -1.95 -11.00 8.77
N ALA A 369 -1.16 -11.31 7.74
CA ALA A 369 -0.25 -10.35 7.10
C ALA A 369 -1.00 -9.17 6.46
N ALA A 370 -2.09 -9.43 5.75
CA ALA A 370 -2.91 -8.37 5.14
C ALA A 370 -3.62 -7.50 6.19
N GLN A 371 -4.10 -8.11 7.28
CA GLN A 371 -4.67 -7.36 8.41
C GLN A 371 -3.62 -6.48 9.08
N ALA A 372 -2.42 -7.00 9.32
CA ALA A 372 -1.30 -6.24 9.88
C ALA A 372 -0.93 -5.05 8.98
N ALA A 373 -0.80 -5.25 7.68
CA ALA A 373 -0.53 -4.19 6.72
C ALA A 373 -1.63 -3.11 6.68
N SER A 374 -2.90 -3.51 6.77
CA SER A 374 -4.04 -2.58 6.83
C SER A 374 -4.00 -1.72 8.10
N ILE A 375 -3.75 -2.33 9.26
CA ILE A 375 -3.59 -1.65 10.54
C ILE A 375 -2.40 -0.69 10.50
N ALA A 376 -1.24 -1.16 10.05
CA ALA A 376 -0.01 -0.37 9.94
C ALA A 376 -0.21 0.85 9.04
N SER A 377 -0.78 0.67 7.85
CA SER A 377 -1.05 1.76 6.90
C SER A 377 -1.97 2.83 7.49
N ASN A 378 -3.07 2.43 8.15
CA ASN A 378 -3.98 3.40 8.76
C ASN A 378 -3.33 4.14 9.94
N GLU A 379 -2.55 3.45 10.78
CA GLU A 379 -1.82 4.12 11.87
C GLU A 379 -0.79 5.11 11.33
N VAL A 380 0.01 4.72 10.34
CA VAL A 380 1.04 5.60 9.78
C VAL A 380 0.44 6.79 9.06
N LEU A 381 -0.55 6.57 8.19
CA LEU A 381 -1.10 7.60 7.32
C LEU A 381 -2.13 8.51 8.01
N ARG A 382 -2.92 7.95 8.94
CA ARG A 382 -4.04 8.66 9.59
C ARG A 382 -3.79 8.97 11.06
N GLY A 383 -2.86 8.26 11.72
CA GLY A 383 -2.65 8.32 13.16
C GLY A 383 -3.70 7.56 13.97
N ASP A 384 -4.59 6.83 13.30
CA ASP A 384 -5.62 6.01 13.95
C ASP A 384 -5.84 4.70 13.17
N TRP A 385 -5.28 3.63 13.69
CA TRP A 385 -5.40 2.28 13.14
C TRP A 385 -6.84 1.75 13.09
N LYS A 386 -7.75 2.29 13.92
CA LYS A 386 -9.14 1.83 14.01
C LYS A 386 -9.92 2.05 12.71
N HIS A 387 -9.48 2.97 11.87
CA HIS A 387 -10.05 3.13 10.52
C HIS A 387 -9.99 1.84 9.69
N SER A 388 -8.97 0.98 9.93
CA SER A 388 -8.90 -0.34 9.27
C SER A 388 -10.10 -1.23 9.61
N LEU A 389 -10.65 -1.12 10.83
CA LEU A 389 -11.79 -1.89 11.30
C LEU A 389 -13.14 -1.24 10.96
N GLN A 390 -13.15 0.07 10.73
CA GLN A 390 -14.36 0.85 10.47
C GLN A 390 -14.72 0.94 8.98
N LEU A 391 -13.77 0.64 8.09
CA LEU A 391 -13.90 0.83 6.64
C LEU A 391 -15.19 0.24 6.05
N VAL A 392 -15.60 -0.95 6.50
CA VAL A 392 -16.85 -1.60 6.08
C VAL A 392 -18.08 -0.73 6.40
N GLN A 393 -18.12 -0.16 7.61
CA GLN A 393 -19.24 0.69 8.04
C GLN A 393 -19.20 2.04 7.31
N ASP A 394 -18.02 2.58 7.08
CA ASP A 394 -17.88 3.86 6.39
C ASP A 394 -18.30 3.76 4.93
N VAL A 395 -17.90 2.68 4.23
CA VAL A 395 -18.38 2.43 2.85
C VAL A 395 -19.91 2.26 2.79
N LYS A 396 -20.53 1.57 3.78
CA LYS A 396 -22.00 1.44 3.83
C LYS A 396 -22.72 2.78 3.96
N LYS A 397 -22.14 3.76 4.67
CA LYS A 397 -22.72 5.08 4.90
C LYS A 397 -22.64 6.01 3.69
N VAL A 398 -21.69 5.79 2.77
CA VAL A 398 -21.49 6.64 1.59
C VAL A 398 -22.78 6.76 0.78
N THR A 399 -23.18 7.99 0.45
CA THR A 399 -24.37 8.28 -0.34
C THR A 399 -24.02 8.59 -1.80
N LEU A 400 -25.04 8.59 -2.66
CA LEU A 400 -24.88 8.99 -4.07
C LEU A 400 -24.41 10.45 -4.22
N ALA A 401 -24.90 11.33 -3.34
CA ALA A 401 -24.48 12.73 -3.31
C ALA A 401 -22.99 12.85 -2.98
N ASP A 402 -22.50 12.09 -1.96
CA ASP A 402 -21.12 12.14 -1.54
C ASP A 402 -20.15 11.74 -2.67
N ILE A 403 -20.45 10.64 -3.40
CA ILE A 403 -19.57 10.19 -4.49
C ILE A 403 -19.56 11.16 -5.67
N ASN A 404 -20.71 11.74 -6.02
CA ASN A 404 -20.83 12.72 -7.10
C ASN A 404 -20.08 14.00 -6.76
N GLN A 405 -20.22 14.49 -5.52
CA GLN A 405 -19.52 15.68 -5.06
C GLN A 405 -18.01 15.44 -5.01
N ALA A 406 -17.56 14.32 -4.45
CA ALA A 406 -16.16 14.00 -4.34
C ALA A 406 -15.50 13.84 -5.73
N PHE A 407 -16.15 13.13 -6.67
CA PHE A 407 -15.65 12.99 -8.03
C PHE A 407 -15.50 14.34 -8.71
N SER A 408 -16.53 15.19 -8.68
CA SER A 408 -16.51 16.51 -9.30
C SER A 408 -15.45 17.44 -8.70
N LYS A 409 -15.21 17.33 -7.39
CA LYS A 409 -14.23 18.14 -6.65
C LYS A 409 -12.78 17.82 -7.05
N TYR A 410 -12.43 16.55 -7.18
CA TYR A 410 -11.03 16.13 -7.33
C TYR A 410 -10.62 15.81 -8.76
N ILE A 411 -11.52 15.31 -9.61
CA ILE A 411 -11.19 15.05 -11.00
C ILE A 411 -11.25 16.38 -11.78
N GLY A 412 -10.07 16.90 -12.10
CA GLY A 412 -9.89 18.19 -12.76
C GLY A 412 -8.71 18.17 -13.71
N ASN A 413 -7.79 19.12 -13.53
CA ASN A 413 -6.56 19.15 -14.33
C ASN A 413 -5.72 17.90 -14.14
N ILE A 414 -5.04 17.45 -15.20
CA ILE A 414 -4.30 16.21 -15.26
C ILE A 414 -2.88 16.46 -15.79
N VAL A 415 -1.90 15.86 -15.15
CA VAL A 415 -0.54 15.70 -15.66
C VAL A 415 -0.54 14.46 -16.54
N TRP A 416 -0.45 14.64 -17.84
CA TRP A 416 -0.41 13.57 -18.83
C TRP A 416 1.02 13.23 -19.22
N VAL A 417 1.30 11.94 -19.35
CA VAL A 417 2.55 11.43 -19.93
C VAL A 417 2.22 10.44 -21.06
N TYR A 418 3.15 10.36 -22.00
CA TYR A 418 3.02 9.54 -23.20
C TYR A 418 4.34 8.89 -23.57
N GLN A 419 4.31 7.60 -23.87
CA GLN A 419 5.44 6.87 -24.45
C GLN A 419 5.00 6.13 -25.71
N GLY A 420 5.73 6.31 -26.83
CA GLY A 420 5.44 5.69 -28.11
C GLY A 420 5.87 6.57 -29.29
N ASP A 421 5.20 6.39 -30.43
CA ASP A 421 5.45 7.23 -31.62
C ASP A 421 4.87 8.63 -31.42
N THR A 422 5.71 9.59 -31.13
CA THR A 422 5.30 10.99 -30.87
C THR A 422 4.67 11.69 -32.07
N LYS A 423 4.74 11.10 -33.29
CA LYS A 423 4.03 11.61 -34.48
C LYS A 423 2.54 11.22 -34.45
N LYS A 424 2.14 10.28 -33.63
CA LYS A 424 0.76 9.78 -33.50
C LYS A 424 -0.05 10.46 -32.42
N VAL A 425 0.52 11.44 -31.71
CA VAL A 425 -0.15 12.14 -30.62
C VAL A 425 -0.11 13.65 -30.83
N ASN A 426 -1.26 14.29 -30.61
CA ASN A 426 -1.40 15.75 -30.63
C ASN A 426 -1.40 16.28 -29.17
N PRO A 427 -0.30 16.87 -28.68
CA PRO A 427 -0.20 17.39 -27.31
C PRO A 427 -1.30 18.39 -26.92
N LYS A 428 -1.82 19.15 -27.91
CA LYS A 428 -2.84 20.17 -27.66
C LYS A 428 -4.15 19.58 -27.15
N LEU A 429 -4.48 18.34 -27.52
CA LEU A 429 -5.69 17.66 -27.04
C LEU A 429 -5.61 17.34 -25.56
N TYR A 430 -4.42 17.07 -25.06
CA TYR A 430 -4.15 16.76 -23.64
C TYR A 430 -4.04 18.01 -22.76
N ILE A 431 -3.53 19.12 -23.33
CA ILE A 431 -3.33 20.38 -22.61
C ILE A 431 -4.64 21.19 -22.57
N ASN A 432 -5.37 21.23 -23.68
CA ASN A 432 -6.58 22.04 -23.84
C ASN A 432 -7.88 21.27 -23.57
N GLY A 433 -7.79 20.04 -23.04
CA GLY A 433 -8.96 19.24 -22.66
C GLY A 433 -9.91 20.02 -21.75
N THR A 434 -11.21 19.80 -21.91
CA THR A 434 -12.31 20.57 -21.28
C THR A 434 -12.38 20.43 -19.75
N LEU A 435 -11.57 19.59 -19.14
CA LEU A 435 -11.61 19.29 -17.70
C LEU A 435 -11.15 20.45 -16.80
N GLY A 436 -10.53 21.50 -17.36
CA GLY A 436 -9.94 22.62 -16.62
C GLY A 436 -10.83 23.82 -16.30
N THR A 437 -12.10 23.87 -16.75
CA THR A 437 -12.97 25.07 -16.62
C THR A 437 -13.92 25.03 -15.42
N GLY A 438 -13.79 24.09 -14.50
CA GLY A 438 -14.54 24.08 -13.23
C GLY A 438 -13.98 25.12 -12.27
N ASP A 439 -14.82 26.11 -11.89
CA ASP A 439 -14.57 27.03 -10.80
C ASP A 439 -14.22 26.24 -9.53
N ASN A 440 -12.93 26.22 -9.18
CA ASN A 440 -12.50 25.70 -7.91
C ASN A 440 -12.67 26.82 -6.86
N PRO A 441 -13.55 26.68 -5.85
CA PRO A 441 -13.61 27.65 -4.79
C PRO A 441 -12.26 27.71 -4.08
N VAL A 442 -11.68 28.88 -4.07
CA VAL A 442 -10.50 29.24 -3.28
C VAL A 442 -10.88 29.00 -1.82
N ALA A 443 -10.26 27.99 -1.20
CA ALA A 443 -10.27 27.92 0.25
C ALA A 443 -9.23 28.93 0.75
N ASN A 444 -9.73 29.94 1.46
CA ASN A 444 -8.95 30.84 2.32
C ASN A 444 -8.39 30.08 3.51
#